data_1c95fbb7d92dd62881ef8f35ad6311fc
#
_entry.id   1c95fbb7d92dd62881ef8f35ad6311fc
#
_cell.length_a   1.000
_cell.length_b   1.000
_cell.length_c   1.000
_cell.angle_alpha   90.00
_cell.angle_beta   90.00
_cell.angle_gamma   90.00
#
_symmetry.space_group_name_H-M   'P 1'
#
loop_
_entity.id
_entity.type
_entity.pdbx_description
1 polymer ?
#
loop_
_entity_poly.entity_id
_entity_poly.type
_entity_poly.pdbx_seq_one_letter_code
_entity_poly.pdbx_strand_id
1 'polypeptide(L)'
;MGAIRKFPKIVALQSEYCDPLYQARKAGKDDPVSVDVKPTIAEGIAIGKPLRGREILDMMKRHDITVVTAPEDKILAARAAVAREGYYIEHTTAANFAAWDRYCELYGPATDVLITLCGAGIKSDH
;
A
#
# COMPACT_ATOMS: atom_id res chain seq x y z
N MET A 1 -21.24 -19.48 -2.40
CA MET A 1 -20.68 -19.53 -3.73
C MET A 1 -19.42 -20.38 -3.92
N GLY A 2 -18.52 -20.60 -3.03
CA GLY A 2 -17.43 -21.58 -3.10
C GLY A 2 -16.41 -21.43 -4.25
N ALA A 3 -16.22 -20.22 -4.79
CA ALA A 3 -15.26 -19.98 -5.87
C ALA A 3 -13.80 -20.21 -5.44
N ILE A 4 -13.51 -20.04 -4.16
CA ILE A 4 -12.19 -20.29 -3.58
C ILE A 4 -12.34 -21.08 -2.28
N ARG A 5 -11.38 -21.98 -2.02
CA ARG A 5 -11.35 -22.78 -0.79
C ARG A 5 -10.52 -22.13 0.32
N LYS A 6 -9.60 -21.25 -0.05
CA LYS A 6 -8.71 -20.56 0.87
C LYS A 6 -8.68 -19.07 0.53
N PHE A 7 -8.88 -18.25 1.52
CA PHE A 7 -8.79 -16.81 1.36
C PHE A 7 -7.31 -16.40 1.24
N PRO A 8 -6.93 -15.58 0.25
CA PRO A 8 -5.54 -15.11 0.15
C PRO A 8 -5.19 -14.19 1.32
N LYS A 9 -3.93 -14.18 1.72
CA LYS A 9 -3.45 -13.16 2.65
C LYS A 9 -3.45 -11.80 1.96
N ILE A 10 -4.15 -10.84 2.56
CA ILE A 10 -4.21 -9.48 2.05
C ILE A 10 -3.17 -8.63 2.79
N VAL A 11 -2.41 -7.86 2.02
CA VAL A 11 -1.50 -6.84 2.52
C VAL A 11 -1.96 -5.50 1.98
N ALA A 12 -2.35 -4.61 2.88
CA ALA A 12 -2.69 -3.23 2.56
C ALA A 12 -1.46 -2.34 2.70
N LEU A 13 -1.41 -1.26 1.94
CA LEU A 13 -0.31 -0.31 2.04
C LEU A 13 -0.80 1.13 2.08
N GLN A 14 -0.02 1.97 2.72
CA GLN A 14 -0.14 3.43 2.66
C GLN A 14 1.24 4.03 2.36
N SER A 15 1.28 5.32 1.96
CA SER A 15 2.55 6.05 1.93
C SER A 15 3.05 6.24 3.36
N GLU A 16 4.36 6.13 3.60
CA GLU A 16 4.94 6.46 4.91
C GLU A 16 4.76 7.94 5.29
N TYR A 17 4.47 8.80 4.31
CA TYR A 17 4.18 10.23 4.51
C TYR A 17 2.69 10.53 4.73
N CYS A 18 1.83 9.52 4.62
CA CYS A 18 0.38 9.63 4.86
C CYS A 18 -0.20 8.28 5.24
N ASP A 19 -0.11 7.91 6.52
CA ASP A 19 -0.38 6.57 7.02
C ASP A 19 -1.37 6.48 8.20
N PRO A 20 -2.52 7.18 8.16
CA PRO A 20 -3.45 7.23 9.28
C PRO A 20 -4.01 5.86 9.70
N LEU A 21 -4.20 4.94 8.75
CA LEU A 21 -4.70 3.59 9.04
C LEU A 21 -3.59 2.69 9.60
N TYR A 22 -2.37 2.81 9.09
CA TYR A 22 -1.21 2.08 9.63
C TYR A 22 -0.96 2.46 11.08
N GLN A 23 -0.97 3.75 11.42
CA GLN A 23 -0.76 4.23 12.79
C GLN A 23 -1.91 3.79 13.71
N ALA A 24 -3.16 3.84 13.23
CA ALA A 24 -4.31 3.35 14.00
C ALA A 24 -4.20 1.85 14.28
N ARG A 25 -3.84 1.05 13.27
CA ARG A 25 -3.66 -0.40 13.41
C ARG A 25 -2.55 -0.74 14.40
N LYS A 26 -1.42 -0.04 14.31
CA LYS A 26 -0.29 -0.18 15.24
C LYS A 26 -0.66 0.16 16.68
N ALA A 27 -1.49 1.18 16.88
CA ALA A 27 -1.95 1.62 18.19
C ALA A 27 -3.19 0.86 18.71
N GLY A 28 -3.73 -0.10 17.92
CA GLY A 28 -4.92 -0.85 18.29
C GLY A 28 -6.22 -0.02 18.33
N LYS A 29 -6.27 1.08 17.59
CA LYS A 29 -7.42 1.99 17.54
C LYS A 29 -8.47 1.54 16.51
N ASP A 30 -9.71 1.95 16.73
CA ASP A 30 -10.83 1.66 15.84
C ASP A 30 -11.10 2.77 14.83
N ASP A 31 -10.49 3.93 15.02
CA ASP A 31 -10.58 5.08 14.14
C ASP A 31 -9.19 5.47 13.60
N PRO A 32 -9.12 6.03 12.38
CA PRO A 32 -7.88 6.56 11.85
C PRO A 32 -7.23 7.57 12.79
N VAL A 33 -5.91 7.52 12.88
CA VAL A 33 -5.14 8.47 13.68
C VAL A 33 -4.85 9.71 12.84
N SER A 34 -4.95 10.90 13.42
CA SER A 34 -4.44 12.11 12.78
C SER A 34 -2.94 12.01 12.60
N VAL A 35 -2.47 12.22 11.37
CA VAL A 35 -1.05 12.20 11.02
C VAL A 35 -0.63 13.53 10.41
N ASP A 36 0.63 13.88 10.57
CA ASP A 36 1.23 15.01 9.87
C ASP A 36 1.55 14.58 8.43
N VAL A 37 0.67 14.96 7.50
CA VAL A 37 0.79 14.56 6.09
C VAL A 37 1.92 15.33 5.44
N LYS A 38 2.91 14.62 4.92
CA LYS A 38 4.01 15.19 4.13
C LYS A 38 3.73 15.00 2.63
N PRO A 39 4.27 15.87 1.78
CA PRO A 39 4.18 15.68 0.33
C PRO A 39 4.77 14.31 -0.08
N THR A 40 3.99 13.51 -0.79
CA THR A 40 4.42 12.22 -1.34
C THR A 40 4.22 12.20 -2.85
N ILE A 41 5.12 11.54 -3.58
CA ILE A 41 4.95 11.32 -5.01
C ILE A 41 3.85 10.29 -5.32
N ALA A 42 3.44 9.49 -4.35
CA ALA A 42 2.29 8.59 -4.44
C ALA A 42 0.98 9.33 -4.13
N GLU A 43 0.67 10.36 -4.91
CA GLU A 43 -0.44 11.30 -4.69
C GLU A 43 -1.80 10.62 -4.55
N GLY A 44 -2.03 9.53 -5.30
CA GLY A 44 -3.30 8.80 -5.30
C GLY A 44 -3.66 8.15 -3.96
N ILE A 45 -2.69 7.98 -3.06
CA ILE A 45 -2.90 7.42 -1.71
C ILE A 45 -2.62 8.42 -0.58
N ALA A 46 -2.46 9.70 -0.91
CA ALA A 46 -2.20 10.78 0.06
C ALA A 46 -3.50 11.25 0.73
N ILE A 47 -4.21 10.35 1.41
CA ILE A 47 -5.50 10.62 2.05
C ILE A 47 -5.33 10.65 3.57
N GLY A 48 -5.13 11.86 4.12
CA GLY A 48 -4.90 12.06 5.55
C GLY A 48 -6.13 11.77 6.44
N LYS A 49 -7.33 11.89 5.87
CA LYS A 49 -8.61 11.61 6.57
C LYS A 49 -9.47 10.68 5.73
N PRO A 50 -9.24 9.37 5.76
CA PRO A 50 -10.05 8.42 5.00
C PRO A 50 -11.49 8.41 5.51
N LEU A 51 -12.46 8.67 4.60
CA LEU A 51 -13.88 8.77 4.94
C LEU A 51 -14.45 7.49 5.54
N ARG A 52 -13.98 6.32 5.08
CA ARG A 52 -14.42 5.01 5.57
C ARG A 52 -13.38 4.35 6.47
N GLY A 53 -12.58 5.16 7.16
CA GLY A 53 -11.44 4.66 7.93
C GLY A 53 -11.80 3.64 9.02
N ARG A 54 -12.89 3.87 9.75
CA ARG A 54 -13.40 2.94 10.78
C ARG A 54 -13.80 1.59 10.16
N GLU A 55 -14.54 1.60 9.06
CA GLU A 55 -14.96 0.38 8.37
C GLU A 55 -13.76 -0.41 7.83
N ILE A 56 -12.76 0.29 7.29
CA ILE A 56 -11.53 -0.32 6.79
C ILE A 56 -10.75 -0.96 7.94
N LEU A 57 -10.60 -0.29 9.08
CA LEU A 57 -9.93 -0.81 10.26
C LEU A 57 -10.64 -2.04 10.84
N ASP A 58 -11.97 -2.02 10.87
CA ASP A 58 -12.77 -3.17 11.29
C ASP A 58 -12.56 -4.37 10.35
N MET A 59 -12.57 -4.14 9.04
CA MET A 59 -12.27 -5.18 8.05
C MET A 59 -10.85 -5.73 8.21
N MET A 60 -9.87 -4.86 8.43
CA MET A 60 -8.49 -5.27 8.68
C MET A 60 -8.35 -6.18 9.91
N LYS A 61 -9.11 -5.90 10.97
CA LYS A 61 -9.14 -6.75 12.16
C LYS A 61 -9.81 -8.09 11.89
N ARG A 62 -11.00 -8.08 11.28
CA ARG A 62 -11.78 -9.30 11.02
C ARG A 62 -11.09 -10.26 10.09
N HIS A 63 -10.32 -9.79 9.13
CA HIS A 63 -9.64 -10.60 8.11
C HIS A 63 -8.13 -10.70 8.29
N ASP A 64 -7.61 -10.24 9.43
CA ASP A 64 -6.17 -10.25 9.74
C ASP A 64 -5.31 -9.66 8.61
N ILE A 65 -5.74 -8.52 8.07
CA ILE A 65 -5.01 -7.82 7.01
C ILE A 65 -3.78 -7.14 7.58
N THR A 66 -2.63 -7.46 7.01
CA THR A 66 -1.36 -6.79 7.36
C THR A 66 -1.30 -5.44 6.66
N VAL A 67 -0.85 -4.41 7.38
CA VAL A 67 -0.64 -3.07 6.81
C VAL A 67 0.84 -2.74 6.84
N VAL A 68 1.35 -2.25 5.73
CA VAL A 68 2.74 -1.77 5.60
C VAL A 68 2.75 -0.36 5.02
N THR A 69 3.84 0.34 5.18
CA THR A 69 4.05 1.64 4.54
C THR A 69 5.06 1.53 3.41
N ALA A 70 4.78 2.20 2.29
CA ALA A 70 5.70 2.32 1.18
C ALA A 70 6.74 3.41 1.50
N PRO A 71 8.05 3.07 1.57
CA PRO A 71 9.09 4.07 1.77
C PRO A 71 9.17 5.04 0.59
N GLU A 72 9.11 6.34 0.85
CA GLU A 72 9.08 7.38 -0.18
C GLU A 72 10.32 7.34 -1.08
N ASP A 73 11.49 7.17 -0.50
CA ASP A 73 12.78 7.10 -1.21
C ASP A 73 12.95 5.87 -2.11
N LYS A 74 12.07 4.88 -1.97
CA LYS A 74 12.10 3.63 -2.76
C LYS A 74 11.14 3.64 -3.95
N ILE A 75 10.17 4.54 -4.00
CA ILE A 75 9.11 4.52 -5.01
C ILE A 75 9.67 4.70 -6.43
N LEU A 76 10.57 5.66 -6.65
CA LEU A 76 11.18 5.90 -7.97
C LEU A 76 12.05 4.73 -8.43
N ALA A 77 12.82 4.12 -7.53
CA ALA A 77 13.62 2.95 -7.85
C ALA A 77 12.74 1.74 -8.22
N ALA A 78 11.64 1.53 -7.50
CA ALA A 78 10.66 0.50 -7.80
C ALA A 78 10.01 0.74 -9.17
N ARG A 79 9.60 1.99 -9.47
CA ARG A 79 9.06 2.38 -10.79
C ARG A 79 10.05 2.06 -11.92
N ALA A 80 11.32 2.42 -11.74
CA ALA A 80 12.35 2.14 -12.72
C ALA A 80 12.60 0.64 -12.93
N ALA A 81 12.55 -0.16 -11.86
CA ALA A 81 12.69 -1.61 -11.96
C ALA A 81 11.56 -2.23 -12.77
N VAL A 82 10.32 -1.85 -12.50
CA VAL A 82 9.14 -2.33 -13.24
C VAL A 82 9.16 -1.88 -14.71
N ALA A 83 9.65 -0.67 -14.98
CA ALA A 83 9.79 -0.16 -16.34
C ALA A 83 10.80 -0.98 -17.16
N ARG A 84 11.86 -1.49 -16.55
CA ARG A 84 12.81 -2.40 -17.21
C ARG A 84 12.19 -3.73 -17.63
N GLU A 85 11.13 -4.15 -16.95
CA GLU A 85 10.33 -5.32 -17.33
C GLU A 85 9.26 -5.01 -18.39
N GLY A 86 9.20 -3.77 -18.88
CA GLY A 86 8.28 -3.35 -19.93
C GLY A 86 6.96 -2.72 -19.47
N TYR A 87 6.82 -2.41 -18.18
CA TYR A 87 5.59 -1.83 -17.63
C TYR A 87 5.81 -0.39 -17.18
N TYR A 88 5.20 0.55 -17.85
CA TYR A 88 5.25 1.97 -17.50
C TYR A 88 4.09 2.35 -16.59
N ILE A 89 4.35 2.42 -15.30
CA ILE A 89 3.36 2.63 -14.24
C ILE A 89 3.49 4.02 -13.60
N GLU A 90 2.39 4.51 -13.02
CA GLU A 90 2.41 5.75 -12.24
C GLU A 90 3.08 5.57 -10.87
N HIS A 91 3.41 6.69 -10.19
CA HIS A 91 4.09 6.66 -8.90
C HIS A 91 3.27 5.96 -7.81
N THR A 92 1.95 6.19 -7.76
CA THR A 92 1.06 5.51 -6.80
C THR A 92 1.07 3.99 -7.00
N THR A 93 1.07 3.52 -8.25
CA THR A 93 1.22 2.09 -8.55
C THR A 93 2.61 1.56 -8.14
N ALA A 94 3.66 2.34 -8.35
CA ALA A 94 5.02 1.98 -7.96
C ALA A 94 5.17 1.84 -6.44
N ALA A 95 4.37 2.55 -5.65
CA ALA A 95 4.32 2.39 -4.20
C ALA A 95 3.96 0.96 -3.77
N ASN A 96 3.17 0.22 -4.57
CA ASN A 96 2.87 -1.19 -4.30
C ASN A 96 4.13 -2.05 -4.27
N PHE A 97 5.06 -1.80 -5.18
CA PHE A 97 6.32 -2.55 -5.28
C PHE A 97 7.29 -2.15 -4.17
N ALA A 98 7.40 -0.86 -3.86
CA ALA A 98 8.18 -0.39 -2.72
C ALA A 98 7.67 -0.97 -1.38
N ALA A 99 6.34 -1.04 -1.23
CA ALA A 99 5.71 -1.66 -0.06
C ALA A 99 5.91 -3.19 -0.03
N TRP A 100 5.93 -3.84 -1.20
CA TRP A 100 6.24 -5.27 -1.29
C TRP A 100 7.66 -5.57 -0.79
N ASP A 101 8.65 -4.81 -1.23
CA ASP A 101 10.01 -4.95 -0.74
C ASP A 101 10.07 -4.76 0.77
N ARG A 102 9.38 -3.76 1.30
CA ARG A 102 9.26 -3.51 2.74
C ARG A 102 8.60 -4.69 3.48
N TYR A 103 7.54 -5.25 2.90
CA TYR A 103 6.89 -6.44 3.46
C TYR A 103 7.87 -7.62 3.54
N CYS A 104 8.65 -7.88 2.49
CA CYS A 104 9.63 -8.95 2.48
C CYS A 104 10.73 -8.75 3.53
N GLU A 105 11.18 -7.52 3.75
CA GLU A 105 12.14 -7.18 4.82
C GLU A 105 11.59 -7.49 6.21
N LEU A 106 10.29 -7.23 6.44
CA LEU A 106 9.65 -7.41 7.75
C LEU A 106 9.19 -8.83 8.03
N TYR A 107 8.69 -9.53 7.02
CA TYR A 107 7.97 -10.81 7.18
C TYR A 107 8.58 -11.97 6.37
N GLY A 108 9.61 -11.70 5.58
CA GLY A 108 10.21 -12.67 4.66
C GLY A 108 9.49 -12.76 3.31
N PRO A 109 10.12 -13.43 2.32
CA PRO A 109 9.56 -13.58 0.98
C PRO A 109 8.31 -14.45 1.00
N ALA A 110 7.41 -14.20 0.04
CA ALA A 110 6.26 -15.05 -0.23
C ALA A 110 6.28 -15.50 -1.69
N THR A 111 5.66 -16.64 -1.96
CA THR A 111 5.40 -17.15 -3.31
C THR A 111 3.97 -16.77 -3.73
N ASP A 112 3.68 -16.79 -5.02
CA ASP A 112 2.35 -16.53 -5.57
C ASP A 112 1.75 -15.18 -5.13
N VAL A 113 2.48 -14.12 -5.44
CA VAL A 113 2.10 -12.74 -5.08
C VAL A 113 1.37 -12.08 -6.23
N LEU A 114 0.22 -11.48 -5.93
CA LEU A 114 -0.53 -10.63 -6.86
C LEU A 114 -0.36 -9.16 -6.45
N ILE A 115 0.15 -8.35 -7.37
CA ILE A 115 0.25 -6.89 -7.21
C ILE A 115 -0.55 -6.23 -8.32
N THR A 116 -1.47 -5.32 -7.96
CA THR A 116 -2.31 -4.64 -8.93
C THR A 116 -1.55 -3.53 -9.66
N LEU A 117 -1.60 -3.54 -10.98
CA LEU A 117 -1.13 -2.45 -11.83
C LEU A 117 -2.29 -1.51 -12.16
N CYS A 118 -2.53 -0.50 -11.32
CA CYS A 118 -3.72 0.34 -11.41
C CYS A 118 -3.58 1.46 -12.45
N GLY A 119 -2.55 2.27 -12.35
CA GLY A 119 -2.38 3.47 -13.16
C GLY A 119 -1.15 3.42 -14.07
N ALA A 120 -1.33 3.93 -15.30
CA ALA A 120 -0.25 4.04 -16.28
C ALA A 120 0.63 5.27 -16.01
N GLY A 121 1.92 5.17 -16.33
CA GLY A 121 2.93 6.19 -16.08
C GLY A 121 2.69 7.52 -16.81
N ILE A 122 1.96 7.51 -17.91
CA ILE A 122 1.60 8.71 -18.68
C ILE A 122 0.87 9.75 -17.81
N LYS A 123 0.13 9.32 -16.79
CA LYS A 123 -0.61 10.21 -15.90
C LYS A 123 0.27 10.97 -14.91
N SER A 124 1.48 10.51 -14.67
CA SER A 124 2.40 11.06 -13.67
C SER A 124 3.81 11.22 -14.23
N ASP A 125 3.89 11.78 -15.44
CA ASP A 125 5.15 11.98 -16.13
C ASP A 125 5.80 13.29 -15.71
N HIS A 126 6.29 13.30 -14.49
CA HIS A 126 6.98 14.44 -13.88
C HIS A 126 8.07 14.00 -12.92
#